data_bfdae960c71c077612aa3ed1e2584e63
#
_entry.id   bfdae960c71c077612aa3ed1e2584e63
#
_cell.length_a   1.000
_cell.length_b   1.000
_cell.length_c   1.000
_cell.angle_alpha   90.00
_cell.angle_beta   90.00
_cell.angle_gamma   90.00
#
_symmetry.space_group_name_H-M   'P 1'
#
loop_
_entity.id
_entity.type
_entity.pdbx_description
1 polymer ?
#
loop_
_entity_poly.entity_id
_entity_poly.type
_entity_poly.pdbx_seq_one_letter_code
_entity_poly.pdbx_strand_id
1 'polypeptide(L)'
;DDLYAGPALSVQLSGKTLTFPDVQPFFENGRTMVPFRTVAEELGAEVGYDSGTVSASLDGTVCRFAIGGDTLTISDRVTGKVLKTVPLDASPIEKDGRTCVPVRFLAESLGLTVEWDDGAQCAVLYDRDALLESIDSGFTTANRWLAAVPRLQNADAVRMGLTAKLDCTAFDTISGDKKYSASGTMTLVSDGKSASLSASADLSALAGLL
;
A
#
# COMPACT_ATOMS: atom_id res chain seq x y z
N ASP A 1 -38.40 1.35 -5.24
CA ASP A 1 -37.81 0.04 -4.81
C ASP A 1 -36.30 0.15 -4.72
N ASP A 2 -35.80 1.09 -3.89
CA ASP A 2 -34.36 1.27 -3.61
C ASP A 2 -34.02 0.70 -2.22
N LEU A 3 -34.21 -0.61 -2.04
CA LEU A 3 -33.99 -1.24 -0.73
C LEU A 3 -32.64 -1.99 -0.63
N TYR A 4 -31.76 -1.90 -1.60
CA TYR A 4 -30.40 -2.46 -1.53
C TYR A 4 -29.42 -1.61 -2.34
N ALA A 5 -29.18 -0.39 -1.94
CA ALA A 5 -27.94 0.27 -2.32
C ALA A 5 -26.82 -0.43 -1.55
N GLY A 6 -26.08 -1.30 -2.20
CA GLY A 6 -24.84 -1.84 -1.66
C GLY A 6 -23.90 -0.70 -1.21
N PRO A 7 -22.82 -0.99 -0.46
CA PRO A 7 -21.91 0.05 -0.03
C PRO A 7 -21.42 0.86 -1.24
N ALA A 8 -21.40 2.18 -1.09
CA ALA A 8 -20.93 3.07 -2.16
C ALA A 8 -19.48 2.74 -2.47
N LEU A 9 -19.15 2.73 -3.78
CA LEU A 9 -17.80 2.48 -4.25
C LEU A 9 -16.83 3.50 -3.62
N SER A 10 -15.79 3.03 -2.99
CA SER A 10 -14.81 3.85 -2.30
C SER A 10 -13.37 3.55 -2.72
N VAL A 11 -12.46 4.45 -2.40
CA VAL A 11 -11.03 4.29 -2.64
C VAL A 11 -10.29 4.65 -1.37
N GLN A 12 -9.40 3.79 -0.94
CA GLN A 12 -8.46 4.05 0.15
C GLN A 12 -7.04 4.18 -0.39
N LEU A 13 -6.28 5.12 0.16
CA LEU A 13 -4.87 5.29 -0.11
C LEU A 13 -4.11 5.21 1.22
N SER A 14 -3.27 4.19 1.37
CA SER A 14 -2.49 3.95 2.58
C SER A 14 -3.31 4.03 3.87
N GLY A 15 -4.51 3.44 3.84
CA GLY A 15 -5.44 3.40 4.97
C GLY A 15 -6.34 4.63 5.15
N LYS A 16 -6.19 5.67 4.33
CA LYS A 16 -7.05 6.84 4.34
C LYS A 16 -8.11 6.73 3.24
N THR A 17 -9.38 6.81 3.59
CA THR A 17 -10.46 6.89 2.59
C THR A 17 -10.42 8.23 1.88
N LEU A 18 -10.40 8.22 0.57
CA LEU A 18 -10.37 9.43 -0.25
C LEU A 18 -11.78 10.01 -0.41
N THR A 19 -11.85 11.34 -0.43
CA THR A 19 -13.07 12.08 -0.72
C THR A 19 -13.00 12.65 -2.13
N PHE A 20 -14.03 12.41 -2.92
CA PHE A 20 -14.13 12.90 -4.29
C PHE A 20 -15.19 13.99 -4.33
N PRO A 21 -14.82 15.28 -4.46
CA PRO A 21 -15.79 16.38 -4.35
C PRO A 21 -16.74 16.49 -5.54
N ASP A 22 -16.31 16.07 -6.74
CA ASP A 22 -17.05 16.30 -7.97
C ASP A 22 -17.60 14.98 -8.54
N VAL A 23 -16.73 14.07 -8.94
CA VAL A 23 -17.08 12.79 -9.56
C VAL A 23 -16.70 11.67 -8.61
N GLN A 24 -17.68 10.89 -8.17
CA GLN A 24 -17.43 9.71 -7.33
C GLN A 24 -16.82 8.57 -8.18
N PRO A 25 -16.05 7.66 -7.57
CA PRO A 25 -15.68 6.42 -8.23
C PRO A 25 -16.90 5.69 -8.79
N PHE A 26 -16.79 5.08 -9.96
CA PHE A 26 -17.88 4.38 -10.63
C PHE A 26 -17.40 3.18 -11.43
N PHE A 27 -18.30 2.28 -11.76
CA PHE A 27 -18.02 1.17 -12.68
C PHE A 27 -18.31 1.56 -14.13
N GLU A 28 -17.35 1.27 -14.99
CA GLU A 28 -17.49 1.44 -16.44
C GLU A 28 -16.81 0.26 -17.15
N ASN A 29 -17.57 -0.46 -17.99
CA ASN A 29 -17.08 -1.60 -18.77
C ASN A 29 -16.30 -2.64 -17.93
N GLY A 30 -16.77 -2.94 -16.70
CA GLY A 30 -16.15 -3.89 -15.81
C GLY A 30 -14.87 -3.36 -15.13
N ARG A 31 -14.63 -2.07 -15.15
CA ARG A 31 -13.52 -1.40 -14.48
C ARG A 31 -14.00 -0.38 -13.46
N THR A 32 -13.29 -0.29 -12.34
CA THR A 32 -13.48 0.81 -11.40
C THR A 32 -12.75 2.03 -11.92
N MET A 33 -13.50 3.05 -12.26
CA MET A 33 -13.00 4.34 -12.74
C MET A 33 -12.93 5.33 -11.60
N VAL A 34 -11.85 6.09 -11.53
CA VAL A 34 -11.60 7.09 -10.49
C VAL A 34 -11.12 8.40 -11.10
N PRO A 35 -11.49 9.57 -10.54
CA PRO A 35 -10.91 10.85 -10.93
C PRO A 35 -9.40 10.85 -10.68
N PHE A 36 -8.61 10.96 -11.76
CA PHE A 36 -7.15 10.84 -11.71
C PHE A 36 -6.50 11.89 -10.80
N ARG A 37 -6.91 13.17 -10.94
CA ARG A 37 -6.33 14.28 -10.21
C ARG A 37 -6.41 14.10 -8.70
N THR A 38 -7.58 13.72 -8.18
CA THR A 38 -7.81 13.54 -6.74
C THR A 38 -6.83 12.57 -6.11
N VAL A 39 -6.60 11.43 -6.76
CA VAL A 39 -5.68 10.41 -6.22
C VAL A 39 -4.23 10.82 -6.41
N ALA A 40 -3.87 11.40 -7.56
CA ALA A 40 -2.50 11.83 -7.83
C ALA A 40 -2.05 12.98 -6.90
N GLU A 41 -2.91 13.98 -6.66
CA GLU A 41 -2.62 15.08 -5.74
C GLU A 41 -2.55 14.63 -4.28
N GLU A 42 -3.35 13.63 -3.87
CA GLU A 42 -3.25 13.07 -2.52
C GLU A 42 -1.90 12.37 -2.28
N LEU A 43 -1.26 11.87 -3.34
CA LEU A 43 0.11 11.33 -3.30
C LEU A 43 1.19 12.42 -3.37
N GLY A 44 0.81 13.67 -3.52
CA GLY A 44 1.72 14.80 -3.67
C GLY A 44 2.20 15.04 -5.10
N ALA A 45 1.57 14.41 -6.10
CA ALA A 45 1.91 14.65 -7.50
C ALA A 45 1.39 15.99 -7.99
N GLU A 46 2.18 16.67 -8.82
CA GLU A 46 1.75 17.84 -9.59
C GLU A 46 1.01 17.39 -10.86
N VAL A 47 -0.28 17.70 -10.98
CA VAL A 47 -1.11 17.27 -12.12
C VAL A 47 -1.29 18.42 -13.11
N GLY A 48 -0.90 18.19 -14.35
CA GLY A 48 -1.09 19.07 -15.50
C GLY A 48 -2.07 18.50 -16.53
N TYR A 49 -2.70 19.41 -17.27
CA TYR A 49 -3.57 19.07 -18.40
C TYR A 49 -3.26 20.02 -19.56
N ASP A 50 -3.02 19.46 -20.74
CA ASP A 50 -2.81 20.22 -21.95
C ASP A 50 -3.39 19.49 -23.16
N SER A 51 -4.37 20.11 -23.80
CA SER A 51 -4.93 19.69 -25.09
C SER A 51 -5.28 18.19 -25.15
N GLY A 52 -5.95 17.66 -24.12
CA GLY A 52 -6.36 16.26 -24.05
C GLY A 52 -5.29 15.31 -23.48
N THR A 53 -4.11 15.84 -23.16
CA THR A 53 -3.03 15.07 -22.50
C THR A 53 -2.98 15.42 -21.02
N VAL A 54 -3.01 14.40 -20.18
CA VAL A 54 -2.82 14.49 -18.74
C VAL A 54 -1.38 14.16 -18.40
N SER A 55 -0.81 14.91 -17.47
CA SER A 55 0.51 14.62 -16.91
C SER A 55 0.45 14.65 -15.38
N ALA A 56 1.24 13.80 -14.74
CA ALA A 56 1.49 13.89 -13.30
C ALA A 56 2.98 13.72 -13.03
N SER A 57 3.51 14.57 -12.16
CA SER A 57 4.92 14.56 -11.77
C SER A 57 5.03 14.17 -10.30
N LEU A 58 5.79 13.12 -10.02
CA LEU A 58 6.03 12.61 -8.66
C LEU A 58 7.45 12.02 -8.61
N ASP A 59 8.18 12.30 -7.55
CA ASP A 59 9.49 11.69 -7.23
C ASP A 59 10.47 11.60 -8.41
N GLY A 60 10.60 12.69 -9.16
CA GLY A 60 11.54 12.77 -10.28
C GLY A 60 11.06 12.09 -11.57
N THR A 61 9.86 11.54 -11.59
CA THR A 61 9.21 10.95 -12.76
C THR A 61 8.02 11.78 -13.24
N VAL A 62 7.69 11.63 -14.51
CA VAL A 62 6.48 12.22 -15.11
C VAL A 62 5.75 11.12 -15.87
N CYS A 63 4.53 10.87 -15.49
CA CYS A 63 3.62 10.05 -16.29
C CYS A 63 2.79 10.94 -17.23
N ARG A 64 2.53 10.45 -18.46
CA ARG A 64 1.69 11.12 -19.46
C ARG A 64 0.80 10.13 -20.17
N PHE A 65 -0.44 10.52 -20.39
CA PHE A 65 -1.42 9.75 -21.16
C PHE A 65 -2.44 10.70 -21.83
N ALA A 66 -3.03 10.28 -22.92
CA ALA A 66 -4.11 11.02 -23.58
C ALA A 66 -5.48 10.50 -23.13
N ILE A 67 -6.47 11.39 -23.06
CA ILE A 67 -7.87 10.99 -22.92
C ILE A 67 -8.28 10.22 -24.19
N GLY A 68 -8.90 9.06 -24.02
CA GLY A 68 -9.22 8.14 -25.12
C GLY A 68 -8.02 7.37 -25.66
N GLY A 69 -6.81 7.60 -25.14
CA GLY A 69 -5.61 6.87 -25.53
C GLY A 69 -5.54 5.45 -24.96
N ASP A 70 -4.58 4.70 -25.45
CA ASP A 70 -4.34 3.29 -25.10
C ASP A 70 -2.98 3.05 -24.48
N THR A 71 -2.22 4.11 -24.22
CA THR A 71 -0.87 4.02 -23.66
C THR A 71 -0.59 5.10 -22.61
N LEU A 72 0.20 4.72 -21.62
CA LEU A 72 0.83 5.60 -20.66
C LEU A 72 2.34 5.62 -20.90
N THR A 73 2.95 6.77 -20.84
CA THR A 73 4.41 6.94 -20.88
C THR A 73 4.92 7.47 -19.55
N ILE A 74 5.89 6.79 -18.95
CA ILE A 74 6.63 7.24 -17.78
C ILE A 74 8.01 7.68 -18.22
N SER A 75 8.39 8.91 -17.86
CA SER A 75 9.67 9.53 -18.27
C SER A 75 10.37 10.09 -17.03
N ASP A 76 11.68 10.15 -17.09
CA ASP A 76 12.48 10.93 -16.15
C ASP A 76 12.18 12.43 -16.29
N ARG A 77 11.92 13.11 -15.18
CA ARG A 77 11.49 14.52 -15.17
C ARG A 77 12.58 15.48 -15.68
N VAL A 78 13.84 15.16 -15.42
CA VAL A 78 14.98 16.05 -15.72
C VAL A 78 15.45 15.86 -17.15
N THR A 79 15.64 14.61 -17.56
CA THR A 79 16.22 14.27 -18.87
C THR A 79 15.17 14.11 -19.96
N GLY A 80 13.90 13.94 -19.60
CA GLY A 80 12.82 13.60 -20.53
C GLY A 80 12.92 12.18 -21.12
N LYS A 81 13.90 11.38 -20.67
CA LYS A 81 14.08 10.02 -21.17
C LYS A 81 12.89 9.16 -20.79
N VAL A 82 12.30 8.47 -21.77
CA VAL A 82 11.24 7.47 -21.51
C VAL A 82 11.84 6.29 -20.76
N LEU A 83 11.29 6.02 -19.59
CA LEU A 83 11.67 4.91 -18.72
C LEU A 83 10.80 3.68 -19.01
N LYS A 84 9.50 3.90 -19.22
CA LYS A 84 8.52 2.83 -19.44
C LYS A 84 7.35 3.34 -20.27
N THR A 85 6.82 2.48 -21.11
CA THR A 85 5.51 2.65 -21.76
C THR A 85 4.63 1.48 -21.37
N VAL A 86 3.42 1.76 -20.90
CA VAL A 86 2.45 0.77 -20.41
C VAL A 86 1.23 0.82 -21.31
N PRO A 87 0.81 -0.29 -21.90
CA PRO A 87 -0.46 -0.37 -22.60
C PRO A 87 -1.61 -0.32 -21.58
N LEU A 88 -2.69 0.37 -21.94
CA LEU A 88 -3.89 0.50 -21.12
C LEU A 88 -4.91 -0.55 -21.52
N ASP A 89 -5.48 -1.23 -20.55
CA ASP A 89 -6.56 -2.20 -20.75
C ASP A 89 -7.95 -1.53 -20.88
N ALA A 90 -8.04 -0.25 -20.54
CA ALA A 90 -9.19 0.61 -20.78
C ALA A 90 -8.72 2.07 -20.89
N SER A 91 -9.28 2.79 -21.85
CA SER A 91 -8.91 4.18 -22.11
C SER A 91 -9.37 5.13 -21.01
N PRO A 92 -8.55 6.14 -20.65
CA PRO A 92 -9.00 7.29 -19.86
C PRO A 92 -10.18 8.00 -20.53
N ILE A 93 -11.17 8.38 -19.74
CA ILE A 93 -12.36 9.09 -20.22
C ILE A 93 -12.54 10.42 -19.51
N GLU A 94 -13.27 11.33 -20.12
CA GLU A 94 -13.76 12.53 -19.48
C GLU A 94 -15.19 12.31 -18.98
N LYS A 95 -15.46 12.64 -17.72
CA LYS A 95 -16.79 12.62 -17.12
C LYS A 95 -16.96 13.84 -16.25
N ASP A 96 -18.00 14.62 -16.53
CA ASP A 96 -18.33 15.85 -15.78
C ASP A 96 -17.13 16.80 -15.59
N GLY A 97 -16.31 16.95 -16.65
CA GLY A 97 -15.10 17.79 -16.65
C GLY A 97 -13.94 17.24 -15.84
N ARG A 98 -13.97 15.95 -15.48
CA ARG A 98 -12.87 15.26 -14.79
C ARG A 98 -12.34 14.11 -15.62
N THR A 99 -11.03 14.00 -15.70
CA THR A 99 -10.39 12.81 -16.32
C THR A 99 -10.47 11.66 -15.35
N CYS A 100 -11.18 10.61 -15.77
CA CYS A 100 -11.33 9.37 -15.00
C CYS A 100 -10.52 8.25 -15.67
N VAL A 101 -9.86 7.46 -14.86
CA VAL A 101 -8.99 6.37 -15.28
C VAL A 101 -9.33 5.10 -14.53
N PRO A 102 -9.06 3.91 -15.08
CA PRO A 102 -9.13 2.68 -14.32
C PRO A 102 -8.21 2.76 -13.09
N VAL A 103 -8.71 2.37 -11.93
CA VAL A 103 -7.95 2.47 -10.67
C VAL A 103 -6.64 1.68 -10.71
N ARG A 104 -6.63 0.51 -11.37
CA ARG A 104 -5.42 -0.30 -11.54
C ARG A 104 -4.37 0.43 -12.36
N PHE A 105 -4.78 1.03 -13.47
CA PHE A 105 -3.90 1.85 -14.30
C PHE A 105 -3.27 3.00 -13.49
N LEU A 106 -4.09 3.70 -12.70
CA LEU A 106 -3.61 4.78 -11.85
C LEU A 106 -2.58 4.27 -10.85
N ALA A 107 -2.84 3.16 -10.17
CA ALA A 107 -1.91 2.56 -9.22
C ALA A 107 -0.57 2.23 -9.89
N GLU A 108 -0.59 1.52 -11.02
CA GLU A 108 0.62 1.15 -11.75
C GLU A 108 1.40 2.37 -12.26
N SER A 109 0.71 3.44 -12.67
CA SER A 109 1.34 4.67 -13.16
C SER A 109 2.09 5.45 -12.07
N LEU A 110 1.66 5.31 -10.84
CA LEU A 110 2.22 5.99 -9.67
C LEU A 110 3.05 5.05 -8.77
N GLY A 111 3.33 3.83 -9.22
CA GLY A 111 4.14 2.86 -8.48
C GLY A 111 3.43 2.22 -7.29
N LEU A 112 2.10 2.29 -7.25
CA LEU A 112 1.30 1.71 -6.18
C LEU A 112 0.84 0.29 -6.50
N THR A 113 0.54 -0.46 -5.46
CA THR A 113 -0.23 -1.70 -5.53
C THR A 113 -1.72 -1.38 -5.33
N VAL A 114 -2.59 -2.09 -6.05
CA VAL A 114 -4.04 -2.00 -5.86
C VAL A 114 -4.61 -3.37 -5.54
N GLU A 115 -5.43 -3.42 -4.51
CA GLU A 115 -6.25 -4.57 -4.14
C GLU A 115 -7.72 -4.17 -4.09
N TRP A 116 -8.60 -5.15 -4.24
CA TRP A 116 -10.02 -4.93 -4.22
C TRP A 116 -10.65 -5.63 -3.02
N ASP A 117 -11.35 -4.88 -2.18
CA ASP A 117 -12.17 -5.41 -1.08
C ASP A 117 -13.62 -5.52 -1.53
N ASP A 118 -14.06 -6.75 -1.82
CA ASP A 118 -15.43 -7.04 -2.24
C ASP A 118 -16.47 -6.72 -1.16
N GLY A 119 -16.13 -6.93 0.11
CA GLY A 119 -17.03 -6.70 1.24
C GLY A 119 -17.31 -5.21 1.46
N ALA A 120 -16.29 -4.41 1.32
CA ALA A 120 -16.37 -2.96 1.47
C ALA A 120 -16.64 -2.22 0.15
N GLN A 121 -16.64 -2.90 -1.00
CA GLN A 121 -16.68 -2.29 -2.33
C GLN A 121 -15.63 -1.17 -2.46
N CYS A 122 -14.39 -1.50 -2.08
CA CYS A 122 -13.32 -0.55 -1.94
C CYS A 122 -12.08 -0.95 -2.76
N ALA A 123 -11.52 0.00 -3.50
CA ALA A 123 -10.19 -0.14 -4.06
C ALA A 123 -9.16 0.36 -3.02
N VAL A 124 -8.26 -0.52 -2.61
CA VAL A 124 -7.21 -0.22 -1.63
C VAL A 124 -5.89 -0.03 -2.37
N LEU A 125 -5.36 1.19 -2.31
CA LEU A 125 -4.08 1.55 -2.92
C LEU A 125 -3.04 1.75 -1.83
N TYR A 126 -1.84 1.20 -2.03
CA TYR A 126 -0.74 1.37 -1.10
C TYR A 126 0.62 1.26 -1.79
N ASP A 127 1.61 1.96 -1.24
CA ASP A 127 3.00 1.77 -1.60
C ASP A 127 3.53 0.53 -0.87
N ARG A 128 3.77 -0.53 -1.62
CA ARG A 128 4.23 -1.80 -1.08
C ARG A 128 5.62 -1.68 -0.47
N ASP A 129 6.52 -0.94 -1.12
CA ASP A 129 7.91 -0.84 -0.68
C ASP A 129 8.01 0.01 0.58
N ALA A 130 7.27 1.14 0.65
CA ALA A 130 7.15 1.94 1.86
C ALA A 130 6.51 1.15 3.02
N LEU A 131 5.50 0.32 2.74
CA LEU A 131 4.90 -0.56 3.73
C LEU A 131 5.90 -1.58 4.27
N LEU A 132 6.66 -2.24 3.38
CA LEU A 132 7.70 -3.20 3.77
C LEU A 132 8.81 -2.54 4.58
N GLU A 133 9.26 -1.34 4.18
CA GLU A 133 10.25 -0.57 4.92
C GLU A 133 9.74 -0.18 6.31
N SER A 134 8.49 0.23 6.42
CA SER A 134 7.83 0.53 7.70
C SER A 134 7.81 -0.70 8.62
N ILE A 135 7.47 -1.86 8.09
CA ILE A 135 7.49 -3.12 8.82
C ILE A 135 8.92 -3.47 9.24
N ASP A 136 9.89 -3.41 8.32
CA ASP A 136 11.28 -3.74 8.59
C ASP A 136 11.91 -2.79 9.62
N SER A 137 11.59 -1.51 9.57
CA SER A 137 12.01 -0.53 10.58
C SER A 137 11.48 -0.85 11.97
N GLY A 138 10.27 -1.40 12.08
CA GLY A 138 9.70 -1.90 13.33
C GLY A 138 10.44 -3.10 13.91
N PHE A 139 11.16 -3.86 13.06
CA PHE A 139 11.93 -5.04 13.44
C PHE A 139 13.45 -4.78 13.61
N THR A 140 13.90 -3.52 13.67
CA THR A 140 15.33 -3.17 13.77
C THR A 140 16.03 -3.89 14.93
N THR A 141 15.37 -4.09 16.06
CA THR A 141 15.92 -4.83 17.20
C THR A 141 16.09 -6.31 16.88
N ALA A 142 15.11 -6.92 16.22
CA ALA A 142 15.17 -8.32 15.80
C ALA A 142 16.25 -8.54 14.73
N ASN A 143 16.38 -7.64 13.78
CA ASN A 143 17.41 -7.69 12.73
C ASN A 143 18.81 -7.52 13.31
N ARG A 144 18.99 -6.60 14.28
CA ARG A 144 20.23 -6.47 15.02
C ARG A 144 20.60 -7.74 15.81
N TRP A 145 19.60 -8.37 16.39
CA TRP A 145 19.77 -9.63 17.10
C TRP A 145 20.18 -10.76 16.15
N LEU A 146 19.48 -10.93 15.03
CA LEU A 146 19.80 -11.92 14.01
C LEU A 146 21.23 -11.72 13.46
N ALA A 147 21.66 -10.48 13.24
CA ALA A 147 23.02 -10.15 12.81
C ALA A 147 24.09 -10.45 13.89
N ALA A 148 23.69 -10.49 15.14
CA ALA A 148 24.60 -10.82 16.26
C ALA A 148 24.78 -12.33 16.46
N VAL A 149 23.80 -13.17 16.06
CA VAL A 149 23.82 -14.61 16.27
C VAL A 149 25.11 -15.29 15.75
N PRO A 150 25.59 -15.02 14.52
CA PRO A 150 26.84 -15.63 14.03
C PRO A 150 28.07 -15.26 14.87
N ARG A 151 28.07 -14.09 15.50
CA ARG A 151 29.19 -13.63 16.35
C ARG A 151 29.21 -14.34 17.71
N LEU A 152 28.08 -14.91 18.11
CA LEU A 152 27.91 -15.61 19.37
C LEU A 152 28.24 -17.08 19.31
N GLN A 153 28.39 -17.64 18.10
CA GLN A 153 28.73 -19.06 17.88
C GLN A 153 30.07 -19.47 18.46
N ASN A 154 30.96 -18.52 18.75
CA ASN A 154 32.29 -18.74 19.34
C ASN A 154 32.38 -18.30 20.80
N ALA A 155 31.28 -18.01 21.46
CA ALA A 155 31.27 -17.62 22.86
C ALA A 155 31.08 -18.84 23.78
N ASP A 156 31.88 -18.93 24.83
CA ASP A 156 31.87 -20.06 25.79
C ASP A 156 30.54 -20.20 26.53
N ALA A 157 29.83 -19.11 26.76
CA ALA A 157 28.47 -19.11 27.28
C ALA A 157 27.71 -17.84 26.85
N VAL A 158 26.45 -17.99 26.44
CA VAL A 158 25.59 -16.88 26.01
C VAL A 158 24.20 -17.03 26.61
N ARG A 159 23.72 -15.95 27.18
CA ARG A 159 22.29 -15.82 27.51
C ARG A 159 21.72 -14.59 26.84
N MET A 160 20.73 -14.78 26.00
CA MET A 160 20.05 -13.69 25.30
C MET A 160 18.54 -13.77 25.49
N GLY A 161 17.93 -12.64 25.70
CA GLY A 161 16.48 -12.49 25.74
C GLY A 161 16.03 -11.45 24.71
N LEU A 162 15.01 -11.78 23.93
CA LEU A 162 14.32 -10.86 23.06
C LEU A 162 12.87 -10.76 23.53
N THR A 163 12.39 -9.55 23.75
CA THR A 163 10.97 -9.26 23.92
C THR A 163 10.50 -8.48 22.71
N ALA A 164 9.53 -9.01 22.00
CA ALA A 164 8.90 -8.34 20.88
C ALA A 164 7.46 -7.97 21.23
N LYS A 165 7.04 -6.79 20.82
CA LYS A 165 5.65 -6.34 20.88
C LYS A 165 5.24 -5.94 19.47
N LEU A 166 4.15 -6.52 19.00
CA LEU A 166 3.53 -6.17 17.73
C LEU A 166 2.24 -5.43 18.04
N ASP A 167 2.17 -4.18 17.62
CA ASP A 167 0.94 -3.40 17.62
C ASP A 167 0.53 -3.21 16.17
N CYS A 168 -0.67 -3.67 15.81
CA CYS A 168 -1.21 -3.48 14.48
C CYS A 168 -2.60 -2.86 14.54
N THR A 169 -2.94 -2.11 13.54
CA THR A 169 -4.27 -1.56 13.35
C THR A 169 -4.87 -2.22 12.11
N ALA A 170 -5.95 -2.95 12.28
CA ALA A 170 -6.74 -3.43 11.15
C ALA A 170 -7.75 -2.35 10.78
N PHE A 171 -7.75 -1.98 9.52
CA PHE A 171 -8.70 -1.02 8.98
C PHE A 171 -10.00 -1.77 8.64
N ASP A 172 -11.04 -1.48 9.38
CA ASP A 172 -12.36 -2.04 9.15
C ASP A 172 -13.31 -0.90 8.75
N THR A 173 -13.73 -0.91 7.51
CA THR A 173 -14.59 0.13 6.92
C THR A 173 -16.00 0.17 7.53
N ILE A 174 -16.43 -0.89 8.20
CA ILE A 174 -17.77 -1.00 8.78
C ILE A 174 -17.77 -0.63 10.26
N SER A 175 -16.79 -1.11 11.04
CA SER A 175 -16.75 -0.96 12.49
C SER A 175 -15.69 0.02 13.00
N GLY A 176 -14.95 0.67 12.09
CA GLY A 176 -13.83 1.56 12.41
C GLY A 176 -12.53 0.81 12.70
N ASP A 177 -11.45 1.56 12.85
CA ASP A 177 -10.13 1.00 13.06
C ASP A 177 -10.05 0.18 14.34
N LYS A 178 -9.66 -1.06 14.23
CA LYS A 178 -9.41 -1.96 15.38
C LYS A 178 -7.91 -2.07 15.62
N LYS A 179 -7.51 -1.82 16.86
CA LYS A 179 -6.13 -1.98 17.29
C LYS A 179 -5.94 -3.35 17.93
N TYR A 180 -4.93 -4.04 17.47
CA TYR A 180 -4.53 -5.34 17.98
C TYR A 180 -3.10 -5.25 18.50
N SER A 181 -2.82 -5.95 19.59
CA SER A 181 -1.49 -5.99 20.16
C SER A 181 -1.16 -7.43 20.52
N ALA A 182 0.00 -7.87 20.10
CA ALA A 182 0.55 -9.16 20.46
C ALA A 182 1.92 -8.98 21.07
N SER A 183 2.27 -9.79 22.05
CA SER A 183 3.60 -9.75 22.65
C SER A 183 4.20 -11.13 22.72
N GLY A 184 5.53 -11.21 22.58
CA GLY A 184 6.24 -12.47 22.68
C GLY A 184 7.61 -12.28 23.30
N THR A 185 8.06 -13.34 23.95
CA THR A 185 9.42 -13.40 24.49
C THR A 185 10.14 -14.61 23.92
N MET A 186 11.40 -14.44 23.59
CA MET A 186 12.29 -15.49 23.15
C MET A 186 13.55 -15.44 23.99
N THR A 187 13.96 -16.58 24.53
CA THR A 187 15.18 -16.69 25.32
C THR A 187 16.05 -17.78 24.74
N LEU A 188 17.29 -17.44 24.40
CA LEU A 188 18.34 -18.36 24.02
C LEU A 188 19.35 -18.44 25.16
N VAL A 189 19.65 -19.67 25.55
CA VAL A 189 20.74 -19.97 26.50
C VAL A 189 21.67 -21.00 25.86
N SER A 190 22.96 -20.70 25.83
CA SER A 190 23.99 -21.61 25.38
C SER A 190 25.15 -21.63 26.33
N ASP A 191 25.72 -22.79 26.60
CA ASP A 191 26.92 -23.01 27.40
C ASP A 191 28.14 -23.41 26.57
N GLY A 192 28.06 -23.19 25.24
CA GLY A 192 29.09 -23.58 24.28
C GLY A 192 29.05 -25.04 23.87
N LYS A 193 28.34 -25.90 24.61
CA LYS A 193 28.16 -27.35 24.31
C LYS A 193 26.72 -27.70 23.98
N SER A 194 25.81 -27.01 24.58
CA SER A 194 24.38 -27.16 24.36
C SER A 194 23.71 -25.78 24.21
N ALA A 195 22.61 -25.74 23.48
CA ALA A 195 21.80 -24.53 23.36
C ALA A 195 20.33 -24.87 23.58
N SER A 196 19.63 -24.06 24.34
CA SER A 196 18.20 -24.12 24.53
C SER A 196 17.54 -22.85 24.03
N LEU A 197 16.47 -22.99 23.27
CA LEU A 197 15.64 -21.88 22.80
C LEU A 197 14.23 -22.08 23.38
N SER A 198 13.76 -21.09 24.11
CA SER A 198 12.36 -21.01 24.55
C SER A 198 11.71 -19.78 23.94
N ALA A 199 10.48 -19.95 23.46
CA ALA A 199 9.68 -18.85 22.96
C ALA A 199 8.26 -18.96 23.49
N SER A 200 7.68 -17.82 23.84
CA SER A 200 6.26 -17.71 24.19
C SER A 200 5.68 -16.49 23.50
N ALA A 201 4.45 -16.60 23.04
CA ALA A 201 3.73 -15.47 22.44
C ALA A 201 2.29 -15.45 22.95
N ASP A 202 1.81 -14.28 23.30
CA ASP A 202 0.40 -14.03 23.56
C ASP A 202 -0.22 -13.42 22.27
N LEU A 203 -1.01 -14.23 21.60
CA LEU A 203 -1.74 -13.87 20.38
C LEU A 203 -3.25 -13.73 20.64
N SER A 204 -3.68 -13.72 21.88
CA SER A 204 -5.10 -13.70 22.25
C SER A 204 -5.85 -12.50 21.66
N ALA A 205 -5.16 -11.35 21.55
CA ALA A 205 -5.74 -10.16 20.95
C ALA A 205 -5.92 -10.25 19.42
N LEU A 206 -5.27 -11.22 18.76
CA LEU A 206 -5.41 -11.47 17.32
C LEU A 206 -6.52 -12.47 16.99
N ALA A 207 -7.09 -13.13 17.97
CA ALA A 207 -8.13 -14.17 17.78
C ALA A 207 -9.41 -13.62 17.12
N GLY A 208 -9.60 -12.31 17.11
CA GLY A 208 -10.72 -11.66 16.43
C GLY A 208 -10.46 -11.32 14.95
N LEU A 209 -9.27 -11.65 14.43
CA LEU A 209 -8.92 -11.45 13.00
C LEU A 209 -9.15 -12.70 12.14
N LEU A 210 -9.41 -13.84 12.77
CA LEU A 210 -9.72 -15.12 12.15
C LEU A 210 -11.23 -15.41 12.23
#